data_0a77bf63ca2d3262cdb80ca8c20a73c7
#
_entry.id   0a77bf63ca2d3262cdb80ca8c20a73c7
#
_cell.length_a   1.000
_cell.length_b   1.000
_cell.length_c   1.000
_cell.angle_alpha   90.00
_cell.angle_beta   90.00
_cell.angle_gamma   90.00
#
_symmetry.space_group_name_H-M   'P 1'
#
loop_
_entity.id
_entity.type
_entity.pdbx_description
1 polymer ?
#
loop_
_entity_poly.entity_id
_entity_poly.type
_entity_poly.pdbx_seq_one_letter_code
_entity_poly.pdbx_strand_id
1 'polypeptide(L)' 'MNTKDELIKLKERTGLNWKKLSEYYGIPYRTMQDWYMGKRNMPEYLLKLMIFKAEIEIIAKK' A
#
# COMPACT_ATOMS: atom_id res chain seq x y z
N MET A 1 8.82 8.96 -10.44
CA MET A 1 7.59 8.65 -9.74
C MET A 1 7.84 8.42 -8.27
N ASN A 2 6.99 8.96 -7.42
CA ASN A 2 7.18 8.91 -5.98
C ASN A 2 6.41 7.72 -5.40
N THR A 3 7.13 6.78 -4.79
CA THR A 3 6.49 5.59 -4.21
C THR A 3 5.49 5.96 -3.11
N LYS A 4 5.76 7.04 -2.38
CA LYS A 4 4.84 7.52 -1.37
C LYS A 4 3.48 7.87 -1.98
N ASP A 5 3.49 8.61 -3.07
CA ASP A 5 2.24 9.02 -3.72
C ASP A 5 1.49 7.80 -4.28
N GLU A 6 2.22 6.86 -4.85
CA GLU A 6 1.61 5.65 -5.38
C GLU A 6 1.02 4.78 -4.28
N LEU A 7 1.66 4.74 -3.12
CA LEU A 7 1.12 4.01 -1.98
C LEU A 7 -0.18 4.64 -1.50
N ILE A 8 -0.24 5.96 -1.45
CA ILE A 8 -1.45 6.68 -1.05
C ILE A 8 -2.59 6.39 -2.04
N LYS A 9 -2.27 6.40 -3.33
CA LYS A 9 -3.27 6.06 -4.34
C LYS A 9 -3.78 4.65 -4.19
N LEU A 10 -2.90 3.72 -3.88
CA LEU A 10 -3.29 2.32 -3.67
C LEU A 10 -4.26 2.22 -2.49
N LYS A 11 -3.94 2.90 -1.40
CA LYS A 11 -4.81 2.90 -0.23
C LYS A 11 -6.21 3.39 -0.60
N GLU A 12 -6.29 4.47 -1.37
CA GLU A 12 -7.58 5.03 -1.77
C GLU A 12 -8.35 4.09 -2.67
N ARG A 13 -7.65 3.41 -3.58
CA ARG A 13 -8.31 2.47 -4.49
C ARG A 13 -8.88 1.25 -3.77
N THR A 14 -8.23 0.81 -2.70
CA THR A 14 -8.71 -0.34 -1.93
C THR A 14 -9.84 0.02 -0.99
N GLY A 15 -9.95 1.28 -0.61
CA GLY A 15 -10.95 1.71 0.36
C GLY A 15 -10.63 1.34 1.80
N LEU A 16 -9.44 0.83 2.05
CA LEU A 16 -9.01 0.44 3.39
C LEU A 16 -8.27 1.59 4.05
N ASN A 17 -8.36 1.68 5.40
CA ASN A 17 -7.54 2.65 6.10
C ASN A 17 -6.12 2.07 6.26
N TRP A 18 -5.18 2.88 6.77
CA TRP A 18 -3.79 2.46 6.84
C TRP A 18 -3.59 1.23 7.71
N LYS A 19 -4.31 1.14 8.81
CA LYS A 19 -4.18 -0.02 9.69
C LYS A 19 -4.69 -1.28 9.00
N LYS A 20 -5.84 -1.19 8.37
CA LYS A 20 -6.40 -2.34 7.66
C LYS A 20 -5.52 -2.74 6.48
N LEU A 21 -4.97 -1.75 5.79
CA LEU A 21 -4.09 -2.03 4.66
C LEU A 21 -2.84 -2.77 5.12
N SER A 22 -2.25 -2.34 6.24
CA SER A 22 -1.07 -3.01 6.76
C SER A 22 -1.38 -4.44 7.18
N GLU A 23 -2.55 -4.67 7.79
CA GLU A 23 -2.98 -6.01 8.16
C GLU A 23 -3.19 -6.90 6.94
N TYR A 24 -3.77 -6.33 5.90
CA TYR A 24 -4.03 -7.07 4.67
C TYR A 24 -2.74 -7.62 4.06
N TYR A 25 -1.68 -6.82 4.08
CA TYR A 25 -0.40 -7.23 3.51
C TYR A 25 0.54 -7.89 4.52
N GLY A 26 0.16 -7.95 5.79
CA GLY A 26 1.03 -8.52 6.80
C GLY A 26 2.24 -7.64 7.10
N ILE A 27 2.12 -6.34 6.91
CA ILE A 27 3.20 -5.39 7.14
C ILE A 27 2.98 -4.71 8.49
N PRO A 28 4.02 -4.56 9.32
CA PRO A 28 3.86 -3.83 10.58
C PRO A 28 3.33 -2.42 10.31
N TYR A 29 2.36 -1.99 11.10
CA TYR A 29 1.75 -0.68 10.90
C TYR A 29 2.79 0.44 10.94
N ARG A 30 3.78 0.31 11.83
CA ARG A 30 4.83 1.31 11.94
C ARG A 30 5.63 1.45 10.64
N THR A 31 5.93 0.33 10.01
CA THR A 31 6.63 0.35 8.73
C THR A 31 5.79 1.04 7.66
N MET A 32 4.51 0.68 7.60
CA MET A 32 3.59 1.31 6.67
C MET A 32 3.53 2.82 6.91
N GLN A 33 3.47 3.22 8.18
CA GLN A 33 3.42 4.62 8.57
C GLN A 33 4.67 5.38 8.10
N ASP A 34 5.85 4.78 8.28
CA ASP A 34 7.09 5.39 7.81
C ASP A 34 7.08 5.63 6.31
N TRP A 35 6.49 4.70 5.57
CA TRP A 35 6.41 4.81 4.11
C TRP A 35 5.47 5.94 3.68
N TYR A 36 4.25 5.98 4.21
CA TYR A 36 3.30 6.99 3.73
C TYR A 36 3.60 8.38 4.30
N MET A 37 4.35 8.46 5.38
CA MET A 37 4.78 9.75 5.92
C MET A 37 6.08 10.25 5.29
N GLY A 38 6.72 9.42 4.48
CA GLY A 38 7.93 9.82 3.80
C GLY A 38 9.20 9.70 4.63
N LYS A 39 9.14 9.05 5.79
CA LYS A 39 10.31 8.87 6.64
C LYS A 39 11.28 7.82 6.10
N ARG A 40 10.75 6.86 5.34
CA ARG A 40 11.54 5.81 4.71
C ARG A 40 11.06 5.62 3.29
N ASN A 41 11.98 5.28 2.40
CA ASN A 41 11.64 4.98 1.02
C ASN A 41 11.15 3.54 0.91
N MET A 42 9.98 3.37 0.33
CA MET A 42 9.43 2.05 0.07
C MET A 42 10.08 1.46 -1.17
N PRO A 43 10.48 0.18 -1.13
CA PRO A 43 11.01 -0.46 -2.33
C PRO A 43 9.96 -0.46 -3.44
N GLU A 44 10.38 -0.04 -4.63
CA GLU A 44 9.45 0.06 -5.75
C GLU A 44 8.88 -1.28 -6.16
N TYR A 45 9.71 -2.32 -6.16
CA TYR A 45 9.24 -3.65 -6.55
C TYR A 45 8.16 -4.17 -5.59
N LEU A 46 8.31 -3.84 -4.30
CA LEU A 46 7.32 -4.25 -3.31
C LEU A 46 6.00 -3.55 -3.55
N LEU A 47 6.06 -2.26 -3.86
CA LEU A 47 4.86 -1.49 -4.16
C LEU A 47 4.12 -2.09 -5.36
N LYS A 48 4.86 -2.46 -6.39
CA LYS A 48 4.25 -3.07 -7.58
C LYS A 48 3.57 -4.38 -7.26
N LEU A 49 4.17 -5.21 -6.42
CA LEU A 49 3.57 -6.47 -5.99
C LEU A 49 2.31 -6.21 -5.18
N MET A 50 2.33 -5.21 -4.32
CA MET A 50 1.16 -4.85 -3.52
C MET A 50 0.01 -4.38 -4.40
N ILE A 51 0.31 -3.55 -5.40
CA ILE A 51 -0.70 -3.09 -6.33
C ILE A 51 -1.31 -4.27 -7.09
N PHE A 52 -0.47 -5.16 -7.56
CA PHE A 52 -0.92 -6.33 -8.31
C PHE A 52 -1.88 -7.19 -7.48
N LYS A 53 -1.49 -7.45 -6.23
CA LYS A 53 -2.32 -8.25 -5.34
C LYS A 53 -3.68 -7.58 -5.10
N ALA A 54 -3.67 -6.28 -4.84
CA ALA A 54 -4.90 -5.55 -4.59
C ALA A 54 -5.81 -5.53 -5.82
N GLU A 55 -5.22 -5.40 -7.00
CA GLU A 55 -6.01 -5.39 -8.23
C GLU A 55 -6.73 -6.72 -8.42
N ILE A 56 -6.08 -7.82 -8.09
CA ILE A 56 -6.69 -9.13 -8.24
C ILE A 56 -7.72 -9.40 -7.14
N GLU A 57 -7.37 -9.11 -5.89
CA GLU A 57 -8.18 -9.56 -4.76
C GLU A 57 -9.24 -8.57 -4.29
N ILE A 58 -9.04 -7.29 -4.52
CA ILE A 58 -9.95 -6.27 -4.02
C ILE A 58 -10.60 -5.50 -5.17
N ILE A 59 -9.78 -4.91 -6.03
CA ILE A 59 -10.25 -3.97 -7.04
C ILE A 59 -11.01 -4.68 -8.16
N ALA A 60 -10.46 -5.78 -8.67
CA ALA A 60 -11.06 -6.50 -9.79
C ALA A 60 -12.33 -7.24 -9.43
N LYS A 61 -12.57 -7.46 -8.13
CA LYS A 61 -13.74 -8.22 -7.68
C LYS A 61 -14.99 -7.37 -7.48
N LYS A 62 -14.91 -6.11 -7.71
CA LYS A 62 -16.08 -5.24 -7.56
C LYS A 62 -17.02 -5.35 -8.75
#